data_2d6332d41755a66c09f38658e5847fa3
#
_entry.id   2d6332d41755a66c09f38658e5847fa3
#
_cell.length_a   1.000
_cell.length_b   1.000
_cell.length_c   1.000
_cell.angle_alpha   90.00
_cell.angle_beta   90.00
_cell.angle_gamma   90.00
#
_symmetry.space_group_name_H-M   'P 1'
#
loop_
_entity.id
_entity.type
_entity.pdbx_description
1 polymer ?
#
loop_
_entity_poly.entity_id
_entity_poly.type
_entity_poly.pdbx_seq_one_letter_code
_entity_poly.pdbx_strand_id
1 'polypeptide(L)'
;MRTFKIIGMLLSYPKQPLIDNMAEIEQVLKSEALLPTRAMKKLLKFTEYVKQSDLYELQEEYVELFDRGHAHCLHMFEHIHGEGRDRGQAMVNLIESYAERGFYMAEGELPDYLPLFLEYLSCCPAEEAIDLIGDPINVVATIGVKLKKRDSLYYILFEAMQSLAKVKADSDVIAAATAAELETQSLEELDVEWAEAEAFDNSTECGSSQVLAYPEQNSAQLSQ
;
A
#
# COMPACT_ATOMS: atom_id res chain seq x y z
N MET A 1 20.83 0.68 9.35
CA MET A 1 20.61 -0.80 9.38
C MET A 1 20.16 -1.27 7.99
N ARG A 2 21.03 -1.98 7.29
CA ARG A 2 20.78 -2.41 5.89
C ARG A 2 19.61 -3.39 5.76
N THR A 3 19.32 -4.16 6.80
CA THR A 3 18.19 -5.09 6.84
C THR A 3 16.84 -4.39 6.55
N PHE A 4 16.60 -3.19 7.11
CA PHE A 4 15.39 -2.43 6.80
C PHE A 4 15.32 -2.02 5.33
N LYS A 5 16.42 -1.50 4.77
CA LYS A 5 16.49 -1.15 3.35
C LYS A 5 16.23 -2.36 2.46
N ILE A 6 16.79 -3.53 2.79
CA ILE A 6 16.57 -4.77 2.04
C ILE A 6 15.11 -5.18 2.08
N ILE A 7 14.45 -5.15 3.26
CA ILE A 7 13.03 -5.48 3.35
C ILE A 7 12.20 -4.49 2.51
N GLY A 8 12.53 -3.19 2.54
CA GLY A 8 11.89 -2.18 1.69
C GLY A 8 12.07 -2.46 0.20
N MET A 9 13.28 -2.83 -0.24
CA MET A 9 13.53 -3.22 -1.63
C MET A 9 12.74 -4.46 -2.05
N LEU A 10 12.61 -5.46 -1.17
CA LEU A 10 11.84 -6.68 -1.40
C LEU A 10 10.31 -6.43 -1.41
N LEU A 11 9.85 -5.35 -0.76
CA LEU A 11 8.46 -4.88 -0.78
C LEU A 11 8.18 -3.87 -1.90
N SER A 12 9.16 -3.47 -2.68
CA SER A 12 8.97 -2.61 -3.84
C SER A 12 8.61 -3.43 -5.08
N TYR A 13 8.02 -2.78 -6.08
CA TYR A 13 7.69 -3.42 -7.36
C TYR A 13 8.91 -4.16 -7.93
N PRO A 14 8.79 -5.47 -8.22
CA PRO A 14 9.91 -6.30 -8.62
C PRO A 14 10.54 -5.84 -9.95
N LYS A 15 11.87 -5.73 -9.95
CA LYS A 15 12.65 -5.36 -11.14
C LYS A 15 13.82 -6.33 -11.30
N GLN A 16 14.25 -6.54 -12.55
CA GLN A 16 15.35 -7.46 -12.87
C GLN A 16 16.62 -7.25 -12.01
N PRO A 17 17.08 -6.00 -11.76
CA PRO A 17 18.26 -5.77 -10.90
C PRO A 17 18.12 -6.31 -9.47
N LEU A 18 16.90 -6.37 -8.93
CA LEU A 18 16.66 -6.96 -7.61
C LEU A 18 16.96 -8.48 -7.62
N ILE A 19 16.47 -9.17 -8.64
CA ILE A 19 16.66 -10.61 -8.81
C ILE A 19 18.15 -10.92 -9.03
N ASP A 20 18.81 -10.18 -9.91
CA ASP A 20 20.22 -10.37 -10.26
C ASP A 20 21.15 -10.22 -9.04
N ASN A 21 20.81 -9.33 -8.11
CA ASN A 21 21.61 -9.06 -6.92
C ASN A 21 21.14 -9.83 -5.65
N MET A 22 20.25 -10.80 -5.78
CA MET A 22 19.67 -11.50 -4.62
C MET A 22 20.72 -12.22 -3.77
N ALA A 23 21.78 -12.74 -4.37
CA ALA A 23 22.88 -13.39 -3.64
C ALA A 23 23.63 -12.39 -2.72
N GLU A 24 23.84 -11.16 -3.19
CA GLU A 24 24.47 -10.10 -2.39
C GLU A 24 23.55 -9.66 -1.25
N ILE A 25 22.24 -9.53 -1.53
CA ILE A 25 21.20 -9.24 -0.53
C ILE A 25 21.24 -10.27 0.59
N GLU A 26 21.26 -11.55 0.28
CA GLU A 26 21.35 -12.62 1.28
C GLU A 26 22.66 -12.56 2.10
N GLN A 27 23.77 -12.22 1.45
CA GLN A 27 25.05 -12.07 2.14
C GLN A 27 25.02 -10.90 3.15
N VAL A 28 24.42 -9.77 2.76
CA VAL A 28 24.25 -8.61 3.65
C VAL A 28 23.36 -8.96 4.84
N LEU A 29 22.22 -9.61 4.63
CA LEU A 29 21.32 -10.05 5.70
C LEU A 29 22.02 -10.97 6.70
N LYS A 30 22.79 -11.96 6.20
CA LYS A 30 23.55 -12.90 7.03
C LYS A 30 24.67 -12.20 7.80
N SER A 31 25.34 -11.22 7.21
CA SER A 31 26.46 -10.49 7.83
C SER A 31 25.98 -9.50 8.91
N GLU A 32 24.83 -8.86 8.71
CA GLU A 32 24.27 -7.92 9.67
C GLU A 32 23.63 -8.65 10.88
N ALA A 33 23.13 -9.85 10.66
CA ALA A 33 22.62 -10.80 11.67
C ALA A 33 21.59 -10.21 12.67
N LEU A 34 20.78 -9.26 12.23
CA LEU A 34 19.80 -8.56 13.06
C LEU A 34 18.54 -9.39 13.33
N LEU A 35 18.17 -10.24 12.37
CA LEU A 35 16.97 -11.07 12.46
C LEU A 35 17.23 -12.30 13.33
N PRO A 36 16.24 -12.69 14.17
CA PRO A 36 16.27 -13.98 14.86
C PRO A 36 16.40 -15.13 13.84
N THR A 37 17.07 -16.22 14.22
CA THR A 37 17.36 -17.35 13.34
C THR A 37 16.12 -17.88 12.60
N ARG A 38 14.94 -17.89 13.26
CA ARG A 38 13.68 -18.34 12.66
C ARG A 38 13.20 -17.39 11.56
N ALA A 39 13.26 -16.07 11.81
CA ALA A 39 12.88 -15.05 10.84
C ALA A 39 13.84 -15.06 9.65
N MET A 40 15.15 -15.15 9.90
CA MET A 40 16.18 -15.26 8.87
C MET A 40 15.93 -16.45 7.94
N LYS A 41 15.65 -17.64 8.51
CA LYS A 41 15.35 -18.84 7.70
C LYS A 41 14.14 -18.64 6.79
N LYS A 42 13.08 -17.98 7.27
CA LYS A 42 11.90 -17.65 6.46
C LYS A 42 12.24 -16.66 5.37
N LEU A 43 12.99 -15.59 5.71
CA LEU A 43 13.37 -14.57 4.74
C LEU A 43 14.22 -15.17 3.62
N LEU A 44 15.16 -16.07 3.92
CA LEU A 44 15.93 -16.80 2.90
C LEU A 44 15.04 -17.72 2.03
N LYS A 45 13.93 -18.24 2.58
CA LYS A 45 12.94 -18.96 1.76
C LYS A 45 12.23 -18.01 0.78
N PHE A 46 11.92 -16.79 1.20
CA PHE A 46 11.34 -15.77 0.33
C PHE A 46 12.32 -15.35 -0.77
N THR A 47 13.61 -15.11 -0.43
CA THR A 47 14.63 -14.76 -1.45
C THR A 47 14.82 -15.88 -2.47
N GLU A 48 14.73 -17.14 -2.04
CA GLU A 48 14.80 -18.27 -2.94
C GLU A 48 13.57 -18.36 -3.87
N TYR A 49 12.38 -18.08 -3.34
CA TYR A 49 11.17 -17.95 -4.13
C TYR A 49 11.33 -16.89 -5.23
N VAL A 50 11.79 -15.69 -4.87
CA VAL A 50 12.02 -14.60 -5.85
C VAL A 50 13.04 -14.97 -6.91
N LYS A 51 14.10 -15.70 -6.57
CA LYS A 51 15.13 -16.17 -7.55
C LYS A 51 14.60 -17.21 -8.54
N GLN A 52 13.64 -18.03 -8.12
CA GLN A 52 13.10 -19.13 -8.92
C GLN A 52 11.89 -18.73 -9.76
N SER A 53 11.24 -17.62 -9.42
CA SER A 53 10.05 -17.13 -10.12
C SER A 53 10.42 -16.33 -11.38
N ASP A 54 9.53 -16.36 -12.36
CA ASP A 54 9.60 -15.46 -13.50
C ASP A 54 9.31 -14.01 -13.06
N LEU A 55 9.99 -13.03 -13.67
CA LEU A 55 9.84 -11.63 -13.30
C LEU A 55 8.40 -11.13 -13.54
N TYR A 56 7.78 -11.53 -14.65
CA TYR A 56 6.41 -11.09 -14.96
C TYR A 56 5.39 -11.69 -14.00
N GLU A 57 5.57 -12.95 -13.58
CA GLU A 57 4.72 -13.58 -12.57
C GLU A 57 4.84 -12.86 -11.22
N LEU A 58 6.06 -12.46 -10.81
CA LEU A 58 6.27 -11.67 -9.60
C LEU A 58 5.63 -10.27 -9.69
N GLN A 59 5.70 -9.64 -10.86
CA GLN A 59 5.10 -8.34 -11.09
C GLN A 59 3.58 -8.39 -11.08
N GLU A 60 2.99 -9.43 -11.67
CA GLU A 60 1.55 -9.67 -11.65
C GLU A 60 1.04 -9.92 -10.24
N GLU A 61 1.71 -10.82 -9.47
CA GLU A 61 1.41 -11.05 -8.06
C GLU A 61 1.50 -9.77 -7.24
N TYR A 62 2.54 -8.95 -7.46
CA TYR A 62 2.73 -7.70 -6.75
C TYR A 62 1.57 -6.73 -6.99
N VAL A 63 1.19 -6.52 -8.25
CA VAL A 63 0.07 -5.64 -8.63
C VAL A 63 -1.25 -6.14 -8.05
N GLU A 64 -1.50 -7.45 -8.12
CA GLU A 64 -2.71 -8.04 -7.56
C GLU A 64 -2.80 -7.85 -6.04
N LEU A 65 -1.66 -7.99 -5.34
CA LEU A 65 -1.62 -7.89 -3.87
C LEU A 65 -1.68 -6.45 -3.37
N PHE A 66 -0.90 -5.53 -3.97
CA PHE A 66 -0.60 -4.24 -3.38
C PHE A 66 -1.22 -3.04 -4.11
N ASP A 67 -1.54 -3.17 -5.41
CA ASP A 67 -2.05 -2.05 -6.21
C ASP A 67 -3.57 -2.14 -6.44
N ARG A 68 -4.14 -3.34 -6.55
CA ARG A 68 -5.56 -3.52 -6.89
C ARG A 68 -6.52 -3.46 -5.71
N GLY A 69 -6.04 -3.48 -4.48
CA GLY A 69 -6.90 -3.54 -3.31
C GLY A 69 -6.38 -2.78 -2.11
N HIS A 70 -7.29 -2.13 -1.37
CA HIS A 70 -6.95 -1.40 -0.13
C HIS A 70 -6.46 -2.33 1.00
N ALA A 71 -6.85 -3.60 0.97
CA ALA A 71 -6.61 -4.56 2.05
C ALA A 71 -5.13 -4.79 2.38
N HIS A 72 -4.25 -4.71 1.39
CA HIS A 72 -2.82 -4.94 1.51
C HIS A 72 -2.00 -3.71 1.09
N CYS A 73 -2.66 -2.56 0.89
CA CYS A 73 -2.02 -1.31 0.51
C CYS A 73 -0.80 -1.05 1.39
N LEU A 74 0.31 -0.64 0.78
CA LEU A 74 1.56 -0.35 1.49
C LEU A 74 1.61 1.08 2.04
N HIS A 75 0.53 1.87 1.92
CA HIS A 75 0.39 3.18 2.54
C HIS A 75 -0.18 3.03 3.96
N MET A 76 0.69 3.19 4.96
CA MET A 76 0.37 2.87 6.36
C MET A 76 -0.81 3.69 6.90
N PHE A 77 -0.95 4.95 6.48
CA PHE A 77 -1.99 5.84 7.01
C PHE A 77 -3.38 5.57 6.44
N GLU A 78 -3.49 4.84 5.33
CA GLU A 78 -4.79 4.35 4.84
C GLU A 78 -5.44 3.40 5.84
N HIS A 79 -4.62 2.54 6.47
CA HIS A 79 -5.10 1.59 7.48
C HIS A 79 -5.45 2.24 8.83
N ILE A 80 -4.92 3.45 9.13
CA ILE A 80 -5.07 4.11 10.44
C ILE A 80 -6.14 5.19 10.40
N HIS A 81 -6.12 6.02 9.36
CA HIS A 81 -6.90 7.26 9.29
C HIS A 81 -7.99 7.24 8.20
N GLY A 82 -7.96 6.24 7.29
CA GLY A 82 -8.78 6.29 6.09
C GLY A 82 -8.51 7.56 5.28
N GLU A 83 -9.53 8.14 4.67
CA GLU A 83 -9.46 9.40 3.88
C GLU A 83 -9.68 10.67 4.72
N GLY A 84 -9.47 10.62 6.03
CA GLY A 84 -9.74 11.72 6.93
C GLY A 84 -8.71 12.86 6.91
N ARG A 85 -9.12 14.02 7.45
CA ARG A 85 -8.25 15.22 7.60
C ARG A 85 -6.99 14.93 8.44
N ASP A 86 -7.09 14.01 9.39
CA ASP A 86 -6.00 13.64 10.28
C ASP A 86 -4.85 12.95 9.53
N ARG A 87 -5.15 12.26 8.41
CA ARG A 87 -4.14 11.68 7.51
C ARG A 87 -3.20 12.75 6.97
N GLY A 88 -3.75 13.90 6.52
CA GLY A 88 -2.94 15.00 6.01
C GLY A 88 -1.94 15.54 7.04
N GLN A 89 -2.38 15.72 8.29
CA GLN A 89 -1.49 16.18 9.36
C GLN A 89 -0.42 15.13 9.71
N ALA A 90 -0.79 13.86 9.75
CA ALA A 90 0.17 12.77 9.99
C ALA A 90 1.25 12.69 8.88
N MET A 91 0.87 12.92 7.62
CA MET A 91 1.80 13.02 6.49
C MET A 91 2.80 14.16 6.69
N VAL A 92 2.33 15.36 7.07
CA VAL A 92 3.20 16.52 7.31
C VAL A 92 4.20 16.23 8.43
N ASN A 93 3.73 15.68 9.55
CA ASN A 93 4.59 15.33 10.68
C ASN A 93 5.67 14.31 10.30
N LEU A 94 5.33 13.35 9.44
CA LEU A 94 6.28 12.34 8.97
C LEU A 94 7.33 12.95 8.02
N ILE A 95 6.94 13.88 7.13
CA ILE A 95 7.85 14.64 6.27
C ILE A 95 8.84 15.46 7.11
N GLU A 96 8.34 16.14 8.14
CA GLU A 96 9.18 16.92 9.05
C GLU A 96 10.20 16.02 9.77
N SER A 97 9.77 14.86 10.27
CA SER A 97 10.66 13.87 10.89
C SER A 97 11.76 13.37 9.96
N TYR A 98 11.43 13.19 8.67
CA TYR A 98 12.40 12.82 7.64
C TYR A 98 13.41 13.95 7.41
N ALA A 99 12.91 15.19 7.24
CA ALA A 99 13.74 16.37 6.96
C ALA A 99 14.71 16.69 8.11
N GLU A 100 14.30 16.52 9.38
CA GLU A 100 15.15 16.70 10.55
C GLU A 100 16.42 15.83 10.53
N ARG A 101 16.36 14.70 9.80
CA ARG A 101 17.50 13.78 9.62
C ARG A 101 18.16 13.89 8.25
N GLY A 102 17.79 14.90 7.47
CA GLY A 102 18.33 15.10 6.13
C GLY A 102 17.88 14.04 5.11
N PHE A 103 16.80 13.32 5.40
CA PHE A 103 16.17 12.40 4.45
C PHE A 103 15.09 13.14 3.67
N TYR A 104 15.26 13.23 2.36
CA TYR A 104 14.35 13.93 1.47
C TYR A 104 13.80 12.96 0.43
N MET A 105 12.48 12.93 0.33
CA MET A 105 11.76 12.07 -0.63
C MET A 105 11.86 12.63 -2.05
N ALA A 106 11.72 11.75 -3.04
CA ALA A 106 11.54 12.16 -4.41
C ALA A 106 10.15 12.82 -4.62
N GLU A 107 10.06 13.67 -5.65
CA GLU A 107 8.79 14.31 -6.01
C GLU A 107 7.75 13.26 -6.41
N GLY A 108 6.56 13.35 -5.82
CA GLY A 108 5.46 12.42 -6.07
C GLY A 108 5.40 11.19 -5.16
N GLU A 109 6.39 10.96 -4.28
CA GLU A 109 6.34 9.90 -3.28
C GLU A 109 5.52 10.32 -2.07
N LEU A 110 4.79 9.36 -1.47
CA LEU A 110 4.04 9.59 -0.23
C LEU A 110 4.87 9.13 0.97
N PRO A 111 4.94 9.93 2.04
CA PRO A 111 5.80 9.65 3.19
C PRO A 111 5.42 8.38 3.95
N ASP A 112 4.15 7.98 3.91
CA ASP A 112 3.61 6.80 4.57
C ASP A 112 3.76 5.50 3.76
N TYR A 113 4.42 5.56 2.59
CA TYR A 113 4.73 4.36 1.80
C TYR A 113 5.74 3.49 2.56
N LEU A 114 5.33 2.30 2.94
CA LEU A 114 6.11 1.42 3.83
C LEU A 114 7.54 1.14 3.34
N PRO A 115 7.80 0.86 2.04
CA PRO A 115 9.17 0.71 1.54
C PRO A 115 10.03 1.96 1.74
N LEU A 116 9.47 3.17 1.55
CA LEU A 116 10.16 4.44 1.79
C LEU A 116 10.46 4.64 3.27
N PHE A 117 9.49 4.37 4.14
CA PHE A 117 9.68 4.40 5.59
C PHE A 117 10.80 3.46 6.03
N LEU A 118 10.88 2.25 5.48
CA LEU A 118 11.96 1.31 5.77
C LEU A 118 13.34 1.80 5.27
N GLU A 119 13.38 2.52 4.15
CA GLU A 119 14.60 3.17 3.68
C GLU A 119 15.05 4.25 4.66
N TYR A 120 14.13 5.10 5.12
CA TYR A 120 14.40 6.09 6.18
C TYR A 120 14.93 5.42 7.45
N LEU A 121 14.30 4.35 7.95
CA LEU A 121 14.77 3.60 9.10
C LEU A 121 16.20 3.05 8.92
N SER A 122 16.56 2.71 7.69
CA SER A 122 17.92 2.23 7.39
C SER A 122 19.00 3.29 7.64
N CYS A 123 18.63 4.57 7.54
CA CYS A 123 19.50 5.72 7.77
C CYS A 123 19.55 6.15 9.25
N CYS A 124 18.61 5.71 10.07
CA CYS A 124 18.54 6.03 11.50
C CYS A 124 19.57 5.23 12.33
N PRO A 125 19.95 5.73 13.53
CA PRO A 125 20.63 4.92 14.53
C PRO A 125 19.85 3.64 14.85
N ALA A 126 20.57 2.56 15.16
CA ALA A 126 19.97 1.23 15.30
C ALA A 126 18.82 1.16 16.34
N GLU A 127 19.05 1.75 17.52
CA GLU A 127 18.05 1.76 18.60
C GLU A 127 16.80 2.52 18.20
N GLU A 128 16.97 3.66 17.54
CA GLU A 128 15.90 4.51 17.08
C GLU A 128 15.08 3.83 15.95
N ALA A 129 15.75 3.21 14.99
CA ALA A 129 15.07 2.47 13.92
C ALA A 129 14.19 1.34 14.46
N ILE A 130 14.66 0.65 15.50
CA ILE A 130 13.93 -0.42 16.19
C ILE A 130 12.73 0.14 16.99
N ASP A 131 12.84 1.33 17.54
CA ASP A 131 11.72 1.98 18.23
C ASP A 131 10.68 2.49 17.22
N LEU A 132 11.11 3.18 16.17
CA LEU A 132 10.23 3.75 15.14
C LEU A 132 9.43 2.70 14.36
N ILE A 133 9.99 1.51 14.09
CA ILE A 133 9.21 0.42 13.45
C ILE A 133 8.06 -0.07 14.35
N GLY A 134 8.11 0.23 15.63
CA GLY A 134 7.03 -0.06 16.57
C GLY A 134 5.76 0.75 16.35
N ASP A 135 5.86 1.95 15.79
CA ASP A 135 4.72 2.84 15.57
C ASP A 135 3.67 2.21 14.62
N PRO A 136 4.02 1.76 13.41
CA PRO A 136 3.08 1.11 12.52
C PRO A 136 2.91 -0.40 12.76
N ILE A 137 3.36 -0.96 13.88
CA ILE A 137 3.47 -2.42 14.06
C ILE A 137 2.14 -3.15 13.92
N ASN A 138 1.02 -2.54 14.33
CA ASN A 138 -0.31 -3.13 14.18
C ASN A 138 -0.73 -3.21 12.72
N VAL A 139 -0.44 -2.18 11.93
CA VAL A 139 -0.69 -2.19 10.47
C VAL A 139 0.17 -3.26 9.80
N VAL A 140 1.47 -3.27 10.09
CA VAL A 140 2.42 -4.28 9.59
C VAL A 140 1.94 -5.70 9.89
N ALA A 141 1.50 -5.96 11.13
CA ALA A 141 1.01 -7.25 11.54
C ALA A 141 -0.31 -7.62 10.84
N THR A 142 -1.23 -6.68 10.70
CA THR A 142 -2.52 -6.88 10.03
C THR A 142 -2.32 -7.27 8.56
N ILE A 143 -1.51 -6.51 7.81
CA ILE A 143 -1.20 -6.83 6.40
C ILE A 143 -0.53 -8.22 6.32
N GLY A 144 0.41 -8.52 7.20
CA GLY A 144 1.07 -9.83 7.25
C GLY A 144 0.10 -11.00 7.47
N VAL A 145 -0.89 -10.85 8.37
CA VAL A 145 -1.92 -11.86 8.61
C VAL A 145 -2.82 -12.06 7.40
N LYS A 146 -3.23 -10.97 6.74
CA LYS A 146 -4.05 -10.99 5.54
C LYS A 146 -3.34 -11.69 4.38
N LEU A 147 -2.07 -11.33 4.10
CA LEU A 147 -1.26 -11.97 3.07
C LEU A 147 -1.06 -13.46 3.34
N LYS A 148 -0.89 -13.85 4.62
CA LYS A 148 -0.76 -15.26 5.01
C LYS A 148 -2.04 -16.06 4.77
N LYS A 149 -3.22 -15.45 4.95
CA LYS A 149 -4.52 -16.07 4.63
C LYS A 149 -4.70 -16.31 3.13
N ARG A 150 -4.02 -15.52 2.29
CA ARG A 150 -3.99 -15.68 0.84
C ARG A 150 -2.87 -16.59 0.33
N ASP A 151 -2.16 -17.27 1.24
CA ASP A 151 -1.00 -18.12 0.94
C ASP A 151 0.15 -17.41 0.19
N SER A 152 0.16 -16.07 0.13
CA SER A 152 1.26 -15.32 -0.48
C SER A 152 2.48 -15.29 0.42
N LEU A 153 3.66 -15.61 -0.13
CA LEU A 153 4.93 -15.60 0.60
C LEU A 153 5.38 -14.21 1.05
N TYR A 154 4.80 -13.15 0.54
CA TYR A 154 5.08 -11.79 0.99
C TYR A 154 4.83 -11.59 2.49
N TYR A 155 3.96 -12.37 3.15
CA TYR A 155 3.76 -12.31 4.60
C TYR A 155 5.06 -12.43 5.40
N ILE A 156 6.06 -13.11 4.84
CA ILE A 156 7.36 -13.33 5.48
C ILE A 156 8.09 -12.02 5.77
N LEU A 157 7.96 -11.03 4.87
CA LEU A 157 8.58 -9.72 5.04
C LEU A 157 7.98 -8.97 6.23
N PHE A 158 6.67 -9.09 6.43
CA PHE A 158 5.95 -8.50 7.56
C PHE A 158 6.28 -9.21 8.88
N GLU A 159 6.42 -10.54 8.90
CA GLU A 159 6.91 -11.25 10.08
C GLU A 159 8.38 -10.88 10.41
N ALA A 160 9.21 -10.62 9.40
CA ALA A 160 10.58 -10.15 9.62
C ALA A 160 10.61 -8.76 10.27
N MET A 161 9.79 -7.81 9.81
CA MET A 161 9.65 -6.48 10.42
C MET A 161 9.18 -6.57 11.88
N GLN A 162 8.15 -7.38 12.14
CA GLN A 162 7.66 -7.61 13.52
C GLN A 162 8.74 -8.19 14.43
N SER A 163 9.65 -9.01 13.91
CA SER A 163 10.75 -9.58 14.69
C SER A 163 11.86 -8.58 15.03
N LEU A 164 11.91 -7.43 14.35
CA LEU A 164 12.85 -6.34 14.60
C LEU A 164 12.30 -5.32 15.61
N ALA A 165 10.99 -5.19 15.72
CA ALA A 165 10.36 -4.25 16.63
C ALA A 165 10.49 -4.70 18.11
N LYS A 166 10.69 -3.75 19.02
CA LYS A 166 10.62 -4.00 20.49
C LYS A 166 9.18 -4.23 20.95
N VAL A 167 8.24 -3.53 20.33
CA VAL A 167 6.82 -3.59 20.66
C VAL A 167 6.17 -4.74 19.89
N LYS A 168 5.31 -5.49 20.57
CA LYS A 168 4.49 -6.51 19.91
C LYS A 168 3.18 -5.90 19.41
N ALA A 169 2.74 -6.36 18.26
CA ALA A 169 1.44 -5.99 17.74
C ALA A 169 0.31 -6.50 18.65
N ASP A 170 -0.74 -5.71 18.75
CA ASP A 170 -1.93 -6.01 19.55
C ASP A 170 -2.82 -7.02 18.80
N SER A 171 -3.05 -8.18 19.42
CA SER A 171 -3.84 -9.26 18.84
C SER A 171 -5.30 -8.86 18.63
N ASP A 172 -5.87 -8.03 19.50
CA ASP A 172 -7.27 -7.63 19.42
C ASP A 172 -7.49 -6.61 18.30
N VAL A 173 -6.53 -5.71 18.12
CA VAL A 173 -6.52 -4.75 16.98
C VAL A 173 -6.42 -5.52 15.65
N ILE A 174 -5.52 -6.49 15.56
CA ILE A 174 -5.34 -7.31 14.35
C ILE A 174 -6.61 -8.12 14.07
N ALA A 175 -7.21 -8.74 15.09
CA ALA A 175 -8.43 -9.53 14.93
C ALA A 175 -9.59 -8.65 14.44
N ALA A 176 -9.78 -7.47 15.03
CA ALA A 176 -10.82 -6.52 14.63
C ALA A 176 -10.63 -6.06 13.17
N ALA A 177 -9.42 -5.62 12.78
CA ALA A 177 -9.12 -5.16 11.43
C ALA A 177 -9.25 -6.28 10.37
N THR A 178 -9.01 -7.54 10.78
CA THR A 178 -9.14 -8.68 9.88
C THR A 178 -10.60 -9.17 9.75
N ALA A 179 -11.44 -8.93 10.76
CA ALA A 179 -12.86 -9.26 10.74
C ALA A 179 -13.66 -8.24 9.92
N ALA A 180 -13.37 -6.94 10.07
CA ALA A 180 -14.03 -5.87 9.33
C ALA A 180 -13.91 -6.04 7.79
N GLU A 181 -12.81 -6.60 7.32
CA GLU A 181 -12.60 -6.85 5.89
C GLU A 181 -13.45 -8.00 5.33
N LEU A 182 -13.76 -9.00 6.16
CA LEU A 182 -14.64 -10.11 5.75
C LEU A 182 -16.10 -9.66 5.55
N GLU A 183 -16.49 -8.56 6.22
CA GLU A 183 -17.82 -7.97 6.06
C GLU A 183 -17.91 -7.07 4.81
N THR A 184 -16.80 -6.46 4.37
CA THR A 184 -16.76 -5.57 3.20
C THR A 184 -16.52 -6.30 1.87
N GLN A 185 -16.07 -7.53 1.88
CA GLN A 185 -15.73 -8.32 0.69
C GLN A 185 -16.81 -9.32 0.26
N SER A 186 -18.10 -9.02 0.43
CA SER A 186 -19.05 -9.75 -0.37
C SER A 186 -18.91 -9.26 -1.83
N LEU A 187 -18.54 -10.17 -2.74
CA LEU A 187 -18.43 -9.89 -4.18
C LEU A 187 -19.72 -9.26 -4.75
N GLU A 188 -20.87 -9.52 -4.14
CA GLU A 188 -22.17 -8.96 -4.48
C GLU A 188 -22.26 -7.46 -4.15
N GLU A 189 -21.59 -6.96 -3.10
CA GLU A 189 -21.54 -5.52 -2.77
C GLU A 189 -20.61 -4.77 -3.72
N LEU A 190 -19.50 -5.35 -4.13
CA LEU A 190 -18.62 -4.80 -5.14
C LEU A 190 -19.30 -4.73 -6.52
N ASP A 191 -20.02 -5.77 -6.92
CA ASP A 191 -20.79 -5.77 -8.18
C ASP A 191 -21.91 -4.71 -8.17
N VAL A 192 -22.54 -4.43 -7.03
CA VAL A 192 -23.55 -3.36 -6.90
C VAL A 192 -22.92 -1.97 -6.96
N GLU A 193 -21.73 -1.77 -6.37
CA GLU A 193 -21.02 -0.47 -6.40
C GLU A 193 -20.51 -0.15 -7.83
N TRP A 194 -20.18 -1.17 -8.62
CA TRP A 194 -19.71 -1.01 -10.02
C TRP A 194 -20.81 -1.20 -11.06
N ALA A 195 -22.06 -1.51 -10.66
CA ALA A 195 -23.19 -1.52 -11.56
C ALA A 195 -23.47 -0.08 -12.03
N GLU A 196 -22.97 0.26 -13.22
CA GLU A 196 -23.37 1.50 -13.91
C GLU A 196 -24.89 1.51 -14.01
N ALA A 197 -25.52 2.61 -13.60
CA ALA A 197 -26.94 2.84 -13.85
C ALA A 197 -27.20 2.65 -15.35
N GLU A 198 -28.17 1.80 -15.71
CA GLU A 198 -28.52 1.54 -17.11
C GLU A 198 -28.71 2.90 -17.82
N ALA A 199 -27.79 3.21 -18.75
CA ALA A 199 -27.73 4.49 -19.46
C ALA A 199 -28.97 4.76 -20.33
N PHE A 200 -29.84 3.75 -20.53
CA PHE A 200 -31.05 3.83 -21.32
C PHE A 200 -32.17 2.99 -20.69
N ASP A 201 -32.90 3.55 -19.74
CA ASP A 201 -34.22 3.04 -19.40
C ASP A 201 -35.23 3.54 -20.44
N ASN A 202 -35.55 2.65 -21.38
CA ASN A 202 -36.55 2.89 -22.45
C ASN A 202 -38.00 2.85 -21.93
N SER A 203 -38.27 2.94 -20.64
CA SER A 203 -39.59 2.87 -20.03
C SER A 203 -40.32 4.22 -19.87
N THR A 204 -39.74 5.32 -20.35
CA THR A 204 -40.47 6.60 -20.36
C THR A 204 -41.22 6.73 -21.66
N GLU A 205 -42.54 6.52 -21.60
CA GLU A 205 -43.51 6.81 -22.66
C GLU A 205 -43.29 8.22 -23.22
N CYS A 206 -43.30 8.27 -24.56
CA CYS A 206 -43.21 9.47 -25.37
C CYS A 206 -44.39 10.40 -25.05
N GLY A 207 -44.27 11.26 -24.06
CA GLY A 207 -45.14 12.36 -23.75
C GLY A 207 -44.91 13.51 -24.72
N SER A 208 -45.93 13.82 -25.52
CA SER A 208 -46.07 14.83 -26.55
C SER A 208 -45.20 16.07 -26.36
N SER A 209 -44.36 16.34 -27.36
CA SER A 209 -43.54 17.53 -27.54
C SER A 209 -44.38 18.80 -27.59
N GLN A 210 -44.27 19.68 -26.59
CA GLN A 210 -44.60 21.09 -26.79
C GLN A 210 -43.35 21.78 -27.38
N VAL A 211 -43.46 22.12 -28.65
CA VAL A 211 -42.53 22.97 -29.37
C VAL A 211 -42.63 24.38 -28.79
N LEU A 212 -41.63 24.79 -28.03
CA LEU A 212 -41.48 26.21 -27.64
C LEU A 212 -40.95 26.97 -28.87
N ALA A 213 -41.85 27.79 -29.43
CA ALA A 213 -41.54 28.74 -30.50
C ALA A 213 -40.59 29.82 -29.97
N TYR A 214 -39.46 30.01 -30.62
CA TYR A 214 -38.57 31.15 -30.39
C TYR A 214 -39.22 32.42 -30.99
N PRO A 215 -39.24 33.59 -30.28
CA PRO A 215 -39.68 34.83 -30.90
C PRO A 215 -38.63 35.34 -31.88
N GLU A 216 -39.03 35.62 -33.10
CA GLU A 216 -38.26 36.32 -34.14
C GLU A 216 -37.87 37.70 -33.64
N GLN A 217 -36.56 37.96 -33.60
CA GLN A 217 -36.04 39.30 -33.39
C GLN A 217 -36.15 40.13 -34.68
N ASN A 218 -36.99 41.11 -34.63
CA ASN A 218 -37.23 42.13 -35.63
C ASN A 218 -35.96 42.95 -35.90
N SER A 219 -35.38 42.78 -37.10
CA SER A 219 -34.35 43.65 -37.63
C SER A 219 -35.00 44.81 -38.38
N ALA A 220 -35.18 45.94 -37.74
CA ALA A 220 -35.47 47.15 -38.44
C ALA A 220 -34.80 48.38 -37.72
N GLN A 221 -34.12 49.15 -38.57
CA GLN A 221 -33.73 50.54 -38.39
C GLN A 221 -32.36 50.83 -37.69
N LEU A 222 -31.39 51.01 -38.55
CA LEU A 222 -30.40 52.05 -38.44
C LEU A 222 -30.22 52.71 -39.81
N SER A 223 -30.91 53.79 -40.02
CA SER A 223 -30.62 54.83 -41.00
C SER A 223 -30.85 56.17 -40.31
N GLN A 224 -29.80 56.82 -39.85
CA GLN A 224 -29.46 58.27 -39.99
C GLN A 224 -28.22 58.55 -39.17
#